data_b06fc77c511372b9752ed702c2568fe4
#
_entry.id   b06fc77c511372b9752ed702c2568fe4
#
_cell.length_a   1.000
_cell.length_b   1.000
_cell.length_c   1.000
_cell.angle_alpha   90.00
_cell.angle_beta   90.00
_cell.angle_gamma   90.00
#
_symmetry.space_group_name_H-M   'P 1'
#
loop_
_entity.id
_entity.type
_entity.pdbx_description
1 polymer ?
#
loop_
_entity_poly.entity_id
_entity_poly.type
_entity_poly.pdbx_seq_one_letter_code
_entity_poly.pdbx_strand_id
1 'polypeptide(L)'
;MNNTLYVLDTSIIINGEVTRMLESGEISKGDEVVIPIAALDELQSQASTSKEHGMVGLVEIKRIRELCSTRNINLKFIGSRPELDEIKLAKHGRIDSIIKDVALQENAVLVTADFVQSMVAEAQGIKCIHVRPPKMSKPLEFEKFFDDKTMSIHLKEGTYPLAKKGVPDNLELVRIGDKRLAIKSFHDLSRRFQKNHDLQNRDL
;
A
#
# COMPACT_ATOMS: atom_id res chain seq x y z
N MET A 1 24.60 -7.04 -19.96
CA MET A 1 23.36 -6.55 -19.33
C MET A 1 23.36 -7.12 -17.91
N ASN A 2 23.38 -6.31 -16.88
CA ASN A 2 23.35 -6.80 -15.51
C ASN A 2 21.94 -7.32 -15.23
N ASN A 3 21.81 -8.63 -15.01
CA ASN A 3 20.54 -9.23 -14.54
C ASN A 3 20.35 -8.83 -13.08
N THR A 4 19.37 -7.98 -12.82
CA THR A 4 19.02 -7.61 -11.45
C THR A 4 17.86 -8.46 -10.98
N LEU A 5 17.97 -8.98 -9.77
CA LEU A 5 16.91 -9.74 -9.11
C LEU A 5 16.19 -8.82 -8.13
N TYR A 6 14.90 -8.62 -8.34
CA TYR A 6 14.04 -7.77 -7.52
C TYR A 6 13.12 -8.62 -6.64
N VAL A 7 13.25 -8.49 -5.33
CA VAL A 7 12.34 -9.11 -4.35
C VAL A 7 11.29 -8.10 -3.95
N LEU A 8 10.03 -8.46 -4.13
CA LEU A 8 8.88 -7.59 -3.88
C LEU A 8 8.32 -7.76 -2.48
N ASP A 9 8.22 -6.68 -1.76
CA ASP A 9 7.50 -6.63 -0.50
C ASP A 9 5.98 -6.55 -0.71
N THR A 10 5.19 -6.93 0.29
CA THR A 10 3.74 -6.87 0.28
C THR A 10 3.21 -5.46 0.01
N SER A 11 3.84 -4.45 0.60
CA SER A 11 3.43 -3.04 0.47
C SER A 11 3.54 -2.51 -0.96
N ILE A 12 4.63 -2.87 -1.68
CA ILE A 12 4.84 -2.41 -3.05
C ILE A 12 3.88 -3.10 -4.03
N ILE A 13 3.51 -4.35 -3.76
CA ILE A 13 2.52 -5.09 -4.55
C ILE A 13 1.15 -4.42 -4.40
N ILE A 14 0.69 -4.18 -3.18
CA ILE A 14 -0.62 -3.56 -2.91
C ILE A 14 -0.73 -2.18 -3.57
N ASN A 15 0.37 -1.42 -3.62
CA ASN A 15 0.36 -0.07 -4.18
C ASN A 15 0.34 -0.02 -5.71
N GLY A 16 0.56 -1.16 -6.41
CA GLY A 16 0.56 -1.24 -7.87
C GLY A 16 1.79 -0.61 -8.54
N GLU A 17 2.81 -0.24 -7.76
CA GLU A 17 4.01 0.41 -8.29
C GLU A 17 4.89 -0.53 -9.10
N VAL A 18 4.83 -1.85 -8.81
CA VAL A 18 5.57 -2.86 -9.59
C VAL A 18 5.10 -2.89 -11.04
N THR A 19 3.78 -2.82 -11.27
CA THR A 19 3.22 -2.69 -12.62
C THR A 19 3.76 -1.45 -13.32
N ARG A 20 3.81 -0.30 -12.63
CA ARG A 20 4.39 0.93 -13.19
C ARG A 20 5.88 0.74 -13.55
N MET A 21 6.67 0.12 -12.67
CA MET A 21 8.11 -0.15 -12.92
C MET A 21 8.31 -1.08 -14.14
N LEU A 22 7.44 -2.07 -14.31
CA LEU A 22 7.45 -2.94 -15.48
C LEU A 22 7.05 -2.17 -16.74
N GLU A 23 6.00 -1.34 -16.68
CA GLU A 23 5.50 -0.55 -17.82
C GLU A 23 6.50 0.53 -18.26
N SER A 24 7.17 1.20 -17.32
CA SER A 24 8.19 2.22 -17.60
C SER A 24 9.53 1.66 -18.11
N GLY A 25 9.77 0.34 -17.90
CA GLY A 25 11.04 -0.31 -18.24
C GLY A 25 12.13 -0.16 -17.17
N GLU A 26 11.79 0.32 -15.98
CA GLU A 26 12.69 0.29 -14.81
C GLU A 26 13.07 -1.16 -14.44
N ILE A 27 12.12 -2.09 -14.60
CA ILE A 27 12.34 -3.54 -14.60
C ILE A 27 12.15 -4.00 -16.05
N SER A 28 13.18 -4.59 -16.63
CA SER A 28 13.24 -4.85 -18.06
C SER A 28 13.73 -6.26 -18.39
N LYS A 29 13.78 -6.58 -19.68
CA LYS A 29 14.27 -7.89 -20.15
C LYS A 29 15.68 -8.16 -19.66
N GLY A 30 15.86 -9.31 -19.03
CA GLY A 30 17.09 -9.74 -18.41
C GLY A 30 17.07 -9.61 -16.89
N ASP A 31 16.15 -8.81 -16.34
CA ASP A 31 15.89 -8.77 -14.91
C ASP A 31 14.98 -9.93 -14.48
N GLU A 32 14.98 -10.22 -13.20
CA GLU A 32 14.13 -11.23 -12.59
C GLU A 32 13.30 -10.60 -11.46
N VAL A 33 12.05 -11.02 -11.34
CA VAL A 33 11.13 -10.60 -10.28
C VAL A 33 10.84 -11.78 -9.38
N VAL A 34 10.97 -11.58 -8.07
CA VAL A 34 10.68 -12.56 -7.03
C VAL A 34 9.55 -12.06 -6.15
N ILE A 35 8.52 -12.88 -6.04
CA ILE A 35 7.48 -12.71 -5.03
C ILE A 35 7.76 -13.74 -3.92
N PRO A 36 8.10 -13.29 -2.70
CA PRO A 36 8.23 -14.19 -1.57
C PRO A 36 6.92 -14.92 -1.28
N ILE A 37 7.01 -16.23 -1.01
CA ILE A 37 5.81 -17.01 -0.66
C ILE A 37 5.12 -16.42 0.59
N ALA A 38 5.90 -15.90 1.53
CA ALA A 38 5.36 -15.21 2.71
C ALA A 38 4.49 -14.00 2.36
N ALA A 39 4.87 -13.20 1.35
CA ALA A 39 4.07 -12.07 0.87
C ALA A 39 2.76 -12.55 0.22
N LEU A 40 2.81 -13.62 -0.57
CA LEU A 40 1.61 -14.21 -1.16
C LEU A 40 0.64 -14.74 -0.10
N ASP A 41 1.15 -15.46 0.90
CA ASP A 41 0.33 -16.02 2.00
C ASP A 41 -0.26 -14.91 2.88
N GLU A 42 0.48 -13.81 3.09
CA GLU A 42 -0.04 -12.63 3.79
C GLU A 42 -1.22 -12.01 3.03
N LEU A 43 -1.08 -11.77 1.72
CA LEU A 43 -2.15 -11.24 0.89
C LEU A 43 -3.37 -12.16 0.85
N GLN A 44 -3.16 -13.47 0.78
CA GLN A 44 -4.24 -14.46 0.85
C GLN A 44 -4.96 -14.41 2.20
N SER A 45 -4.22 -14.32 3.30
CA SER A 45 -4.79 -14.20 4.65
C SER A 45 -5.61 -12.92 4.80
N GLN A 46 -5.09 -11.79 4.30
CA GLN A 46 -5.80 -10.51 4.31
C GLN A 46 -7.08 -10.57 3.46
N ALA A 47 -7.03 -11.16 2.28
CA ALA A 47 -8.20 -11.34 1.41
C ALA A 47 -9.28 -12.21 2.08
N SER A 48 -8.90 -13.29 2.74
CA SER A 48 -9.81 -14.22 3.44
C SER A 48 -10.48 -13.56 4.64
N THR A 49 -9.88 -12.53 5.25
CA THR A 49 -10.45 -11.75 6.35
C THR A 49 -11.18 -10.50 5.88
N SER A 50 -11.60 -10.48 4.61
CA SER A 50 -12.34 -9.37 3.97
C SER A 50 -11.61 -8.02 4.01
N LYS A 51 -10.29 -8.03 4.10
CA LYS A 51 -9.47 -6.83 3.94
C LYS A 51 -9.29 -6.55 2.45
N GLU A 52 -9.73 -5.39 2.00
CA GLU A 52 -9.67 -4.98 0.59
C GLU A 52 -8.24 -5.04 0.03
N HIS A 53 -7.24 -4.69 0.84
CA HIS A 53 -5.82 -4.71 0.46
C HIS A 53 -5.34 -6.09 -0.01
N GLY A 54 -5.77 -7.17 0.64
CA GLY A 54 -5.42 -8.53 0.22
C GLY A 54 -5.90 -8.84 -1.19
N MET A 55 -7.16 -8.52 -1.50
CA MET A 55 -7.72 -8.71 -2.84
C MET A 55 -7.02 -7.85 -3.89
N VAL A 56 -6.73 -6.59 -3.56
CA VAL A 56 -5.98 -5.69 -4.46
C VAL A 56 -4.60 -6.26 -4.77
N GLY A 57 -3.87 -6.73 -3.76
CA GLY A 57 -2.55 -7.34 -3.95
C GLY A 57 -2.58 -8.61 -4.79
N LEU A 58 -3.57 -9.49 -4.59
CA LEU A 58 -3.71 -10.70 -5.40
C LEU A 58 -4.04 -10.41 -6.88
N VAL A 59 -4.87 -9.39 -7.13
CA VAL A 59 -5.14 -8.91 -8.49
C VAL A 59 -3.88 -8.33 -9.13
N GLU A 60 -3.11 -7.58 -8.36
CA GLU A 60 -1.86 -7.00 -8.83
C GLU A 60 -0.82 -8.09 -9.18
N ILE A 61 -0.69 -9.15 -8.38
CA ILE A 61 0.19 -10.28 -8.70
C ILE A 61 -0.17 -10.91 -10.06
N LYS A 62 -1.47 -11.05 -10.36
CA LYS A 62 -1.90 -11.55 -11.68
C LYS A 62 -1.43 -10.63 -12.80
N ARG A 63 -1.58 -9.31 -12.62
CA ARG A 63 -1.14 -8.31 -13.59
C ARG A 63 0.38 -8.31 -13.78
N ILE A 64 1.14 -8.40 -12.69
CA ILE A 64 2.61 -8.55 -12.73
C ILE A 64 2.99 -9.78 -13.54
N ARG A 65 2.34 -10.92 -13.32
CA ARG A 65 2.59 -12.17 -14.06
C ARG A 65 2.36 -12.00 -15.56
N GLU A 66 1.26 -11.36 -15.96
CA GLU A 66 0.94 -11.09 -17.35
C GLU A 66 1.98 -10.19 -18.01
N LEU A 67 2.38 -9.10 -17.33
CA LEU A 67 3.40 -8.19 -17.83
C LEU A 67 4.78 -8.85 -17.92
N CYS A 68 5.18 -9.62 -16.91
CA CYS A 68 6.45 -10.35 -16.96
C CYS A 68 6.48 -11.33 -18.14
N SER A 69 5.39 -12.07 -18.37
CA SER A 69 5.26 -12.99 -19.51
C SER A 69 5.39 -12.27 -20.85
N THR A 70 4.67 -11.16 -21.06
CA THR A 70 4.68 -10.41 -22.32
C THR A 70 6.01 -9.72 -22.61
N ARG A 71 6.77 -9.38 -21.58
CA ARG A 71 8.06 -8.68 -21.66
C ARG A 71 9.27 -9.58 -21.56
N ASN A 72 9.08 -10.91 -21.46
CA ASN A 72 10.15 -11.90 -21.29
C ASN A 72 11.01 -11.61 -20.02
N ILE A 73 10.35 -11.25 -18.92
CA ILE A 73 10.93 -11.08 -17.61
C ILE A 73 10.61 -12.34 -16.79
N ASN A 74 11.60 -12.89 -16.10
CA ASN A 74 11.41 -14.10 -15.31
C ASN A 74 10.73 -13.75 -13.98
N LEU A 75 9.59 -14.39 -13.67
CA LEU A 75 8.89 -14.26 -12.41
C LEU A 75 8.99 -15.55 -11.62
N LYS A 76 9.51 -15.48 -10.40
CA LYS A 76 9.69 -16.59 -9.48
C LYS A 76 8.93 -16.39 -8.18
N PHE A 77 8.54 -17.49 -7.54
CA PHE A 77 8.06 -17.51 -6.16
C PHE A 77 9.09 -18.24 -5.33
N ILE A 78 9.66 -17.57 -4.32
CA ILE A 78 10.78 -18.10 -3.52
C ILE A 78 10.45 -18.02 -2.03
N GLY A 79 11.07 -18.89 -1.25
CA GLY A 79 10.91 -19.00 0.19
C GLY A 79 9.92 -20.09 0.61
N SER A 80 9.81 -20.29 1.92
CA SER A 80 8.89 -21.23 2.53
C SER A 80 7.60 -20.51 2.98
N ARG A 81 6.55 -21.27 3.15
CA ARG A 81 5.35 -20.77 3.83
C ARG A 81 5.68 -20.48 5.29
N PRO A 82 5.20 -19.34 5.83
CA PRO A 82 5.36 -19.07 7.25
C PRO A 82 4.69 -20.16 8.09
N GLU A 83 5.33 -20.57 9.17
CA GLU A 83 4.74 -21.47 10.14
C GLU A 83 3.60 -20.76 10.92
N LEU A 84 2.71 -21.56 11.54
CA LEU A 84 1.57 -21.03 12.29
C LEU A 84 1.97 -20.00 13.36
N ASP A 85 3.10 -20.21 14.01
CA ASP A 85 3.61 -19.28 15.03
C ASP A 85 4.19 -18.01 14.41
N GLU A 86 4.78 -18.08 13.25
CA GLU A 86 5.23 -16.90 12.48
C GLU A 86 4.05 -16.06 12.00
N ILE A 87 2.94 -16.69 11.59
CA ILE A 87 1.69 -16.00 11.24
C ILE A 87 1.10 -15.26 12.45
N LYS A 88 1.16 -15.85 13.64
CA LYS A 88 0.71 -15.18 14.88
C LYS A 88 1.56 -13.95 15.19
N LEU A 89 2.85 -14.00 14.89
CA LEU A 89 3.82 -12.92 15.09
C LEU A 89 3.87 -11.93 13.91
N ALA A 90 3.06 -12.12 12.86
CA ALA A 90 3.02 -11.24 11.68
C ALA A 90 2.80 -9.77 12.05
N LYS A 91 1.94 -9.50 13.05
CA LYS A 91 1.70 -8.14 13.57
C LYS A 91 2.93 -7.44 14.15
N HIS A 92 4.02 -8.17 14.37
CA HIS A 92 5.28 -7.67 14.93
C HIS A 92 6.41 -7.64 13.89
N GLY A 93 6.08 -7.54 12.60
CA GLY A 93 7.07 -7.45 11.52
C GLY A 93 7.77 -8.78 11.17
N ARG A 94 7.23 -9.93 11.59
CA ARG A 94 7.85 -11.22 11.27
C ARG A 94 7.81 -11.54 9.78
N ILE A 95 6.72 -11.21 9.10
CA ILE A 95 6.59 -11.40 7.65
C ILE A 95 7.61 -10.53 6.91
N ASP A 96 7.77 -9.27 7.32
CA ASP A 96 8.77 -8.36 6.76
C ASP A 96 10.18 -8.91 6.91
N SER A 97 10.47 -9.56 8.06
CA SER A 97 11.76 -10.22 8.27
C SER A 97 11.98 -11.38 7.30
N ILE A 98 10.97 -12.23 7.09
CA ILE A 98 11.06 -13.36 6.13
C ILE A 98 11.28 -12.84 4.69
N ILE A 99 10.60 -11.77 4.31
CA ILE A 99 10.76 -11.14 2.99
C ILE A 99 12.19 -10.61 2.82
N LYS A 100 12.73 -9.94 3.83
CA LYS A 100 14.12 -9.46 3.83
C LYS A 100 15.14 -10.61 3.77
N ASP A 101 14.87 -11.69 4.50
CA ASP A 101 15.75 -12.88 4.48
C ASP A 101 15.83 -13.46 3.07
N VAL A 102 14.71 -13.50 2.31
CA VAL A 102 14.72 -13.89 0.89
C VAL A 102 15.62 -12.96 0.08
N ALA A 103 15.50 -11.64 0.26
CA ALA A 103 16.32 -10.68 -0.48
C ALA A 103 17.80 -10.83 -0.15
N LEU A 104 18.16 -11.11 1.11
CA LEU A 104 19.53 -11.34 1.55
C LEU A 104 20.09 -12.64 0.96
N GLN A 105 19.34 -13.75 1.05
CA GLN A 105 19.76 -15.06 0.58
C GLN A 105 19.99 -15.11 -0.93
N GLU A 106 19.12 -14.43 -1.67
CA GLU A 106 19.20 -14.35 -3.13
C GLU A 106 20.17 -13.24 -3.62
N ASN A 107 20.80 -12.48 -2.70
CA ASN A 107 21.62 -11.30 -3.04
C ASN A 107 20.87 -10.33 -3.97
N ALA A 108 19.62 -10.12 -3.70
CA ALA A 108 18.65 -9.39 -4.52
C ALA A 108 18.44 -7.95 -4.02
N VAL A 109 17.75 -7.15 -4.85
CA VAL A 109 17.30 -5.82 -4.48
C VAL A 109 15.89 -5.93 -3.89
N LEU A 110 15.71 -5.55 -2.64
CA LEU A 110 14.39 -5.44 -2.03
C LEU A 110 13.67 -4.20 -2.58
N VAL A 111 12.43 -4.37 -3.02
CA VAL A 111 11.58 -3.26 -3.44
C VAL A 111 10.41 -3.15 -2.47
N THR A 112 10.32 -2.04 -1.77
CA THR A 112 9.28 -1.81 -0.75
C THR A 112 8.72 -0.40 -0.81
N ALA A 113 7.49 -0.21 -0.38
CA ALA A 113 6.88 1.09 -0.13
C ALA A 113 6.86 1.44 1.37
N ASP A 114 7.34 0.55 2.22
CA ASP A 114 7.46 0.78 3.66
C ASP A 114 8.83 1.39 3.98
N PHE A 115 8.79 2.62 4.54
CA PHE A 115 10.01 3.35 4.91
C PHE A 115 10.80 2.65 6.02
N VAL A 116 10.11 2.14 7.04
CA VAL A 116 10.77 1.46 8.17
C VAL A 116 11.46 0.19 7.70
N GLN A 117 10.78 -0.59 6.86
CA GLN A 117 11.37 -1.80 6.27
C GLN A 117 12.59 -1.47 5.40
N SER A 118 12.55 -0.38 4.61
CA SER A 118 13.70 0.03 3.80
C SER A 118 14.90 0.40 4.67
N MET A 119 14.70 1.16 5.75
CA MET A 119 15.74 1.52 6.69
C MET A 119 16.39 0.30 7.37
N VAL A 120 15.57 -0.66 7.78
CA VAL A 120 16.07 -1.90 8.39
C VAL A 120 16.84 -2.75 7.37
N ALA A 121 16.35 -2.85 6.14
CA ALA A 121 17.04 -3.57 5.07
C ALA A 121 18.42 -2.96 4.77
N GLU A 122 18.50 -1.64 4.63
CA GLU A 122 19.75 -0.92 4.42
C GLU A 122 20.73 -1.11 5.60
N ALA A 123 20.24 -1.05 6.84
CA ALA A 123 21.05 -1.30 8.03
C ALA A 123 21.61 -2.72 8.08
N GLN A 124 20.93 -3.70 7.46
CA GLN A 124 21.39 -5.07 7.29
C GLN A 124 22.29 -5.29 6.06
N GLY A 125 22.57 -4.23 5.29
CA GLY A 125 23.38 -4.31 4.07
C GLY A 125 22.63 -4.86 2.85
N ILE A 126 21.31 -4.97 2.91
CA ILE A 126 20.46 -5.38 1.77
C ILE A 126 20.29 -4.18 0.84
N LYS A 127 20.53 -4.37 -0.45
CA LYS A 127 20.18 -3.35 -1.44
C LYS A 127 18.68 -3.13 -1.46
N CYS A 128 18.24 -1.89 -1.29
CA CYS A 128 16.81 -1.58 -1.20
C CYS A 128 16.43 -0.43 -2.12
N ILE A 129 15.28 -0.56 -2.77
CA ILE A 129 14.60 0.52 -3.48
C ILE A 129 13.33 0.84 -2.70
N HIS A 130 13.33 1.99 -2.03
CA HIS A 130 12.14 2.52 -1.40
C HIS A 130 11.36 3.36 -2.41
N VAL A 131 10.19 2.86 -2.80
CA VAL A 131 9.30 3.55 -3.74
C VAL A 131 8.22 4.29 -2.94
N ARG A 132 8.31 5.60 -2.91
CA ARG A 132 7.26 6.42 -2.33
C ARG A 132 6.03 6.40 -3.25
N PRO A 133 4.84 6.04 -2.74
CA PRO A 133 3.64 6.16 -3.54
C PRO A 133 3.46 7.62 -3.98
N PRO A 134 2.99 7.85 -5.22
CA PRO A 134 2.83 9.20 -5.74
C PRO A 134 1.89 9.98 -4.82
N LYS A 135 2.33 11.17 -4.37
CA LYS A 135 1.45 12.09 -3.64
C LYS A 135 0.24 12.39 -4.52
N MET A 136 -0.96 12.20 -3.99
CA MET A 136 -2.17 12.56 -4.73
C MET A 136 -2.13 14.05 -5.03
N SER A 137 -2.01 14.40 -6.30
CA SER A 137 -1.92 15.80 -6.75
C SER A 137 -3.26 16.54 -6.69
N LYS A 138 -4.36 15.84 -6.43
CA LYS A 138 -5.69 16.44 -6.33
C LYS A 138 -6.15 16.41 -4.88
N PRO A 139 -6.48 17.56 -4.28
CA PRO A 139 -7.07 17.60 -2.96
C PRO A 139 -8.33 16.75 -2.92
N LEU A 140 -8.58 16.13 -1.79
CA LEU A 140 -9.80 15.35 -1.60
C LEU A 140 -11.01 16.30 -1.58
N GLU A 141 -12.11 15.89 -2.18
CA GLU A 141 -13.30 16.76 -2.28
C GLU A 141 -13.81 17.27 -0.94
N PHE A 142 -13.53 16.56 0.15
CA PHE A 142 -13.93 17.00 1.49
C PHE A 142 -12.95 18.00 2.11
N GLU A 143 -11.70 18.13 1.61
CA GLU A 143 -10.73 19.12 2.12
C GLU A 143 -11.23 20.54 1.97
N LYS A 144 -12.08 20.80 0.95
CA LYS A 144 -12.77 22.09 0.79
C LYS A 144 -13.66 22.49 1.96
N PHE A 145 -14.00 21.54 2.82
CA PHE A 145 -14.83 21.78 4.00
C PHE A 145 -14.01 22.13 5.25
N PHE A 146 -12.69 22.01 5.19
CA PHE A 146 -11.80 22.41 6.26
C PHE A 146 -11.38 23.87 6.10
N ASP A 147 -11.51 24.60 7.18
CA ASP A 147 -10.95 25.93 7.40
C ASP A 147 -10.28 25.97 8.78
N ASP A 148 -9.67 27.09 9.12
CA ASP A 148 -8.91 27.26 10.37
C ASP A 148 -9.74 27.03 11.65
N LYS A 149 -11.08 27.00 11.54
CA LYS A 149 -12.02 26.79 12.65
C LYS A 149 -12.65 25.40 12.63
N THR A 150 -12.35 24.58 11.63
CA THR A 150 -12.98 23.26 11.49
C THR A 150 -12.20 22.23 12.28
N MET A 151 -12.79 21.68 13.33
CA MET A 151 -12.21 20.62 14.15
C MET A 151 -12.50 19.22 13.61
N SER A 152 -13.69 18.99 13.06
CA SER A 152 -14.07 17.69 12.48
C SER A 152 -15.17 17.85 11.45
N ILE A 153 -15.20 16.92 10.50
CA ILE A 153 -16.25 16.82 9.49
C ILE A 153 -17.04 15.54 9.73
N HIS A 154 -18.35 15.64 9.64
CA HIS A 154 -19.28 14.53 9.83
C HIS A 154 -20.00 14.25 8.51
N LEU A 155 -19.65 13.15 7.88
CA LEU A 155 -20.21 12.71 6.62
C LEU A 155 -21.04 11.44 6.87
N LYS A 156 -22.34 11.52 6.61
CA LYS A 156 -23.25 10.37 6.71
C LYS A 156 -24.12 10.33 5.46
N GLU A 157 -24.25 9.13 4.91
CA GLU A 157 -25.10 8.89 3.75
C GLU A 157 -26.54 9.38 3.94
N GLY A 158 -27.12 9.93 2.90
CA GLY A 158 -28.49 10.45 2.90
C GLY A 158 -28.68 11.75 3.71
N THR A 159 -27.63 12.23 4.38
CA THR A 159 -27.69 13.47 5.18
C THR A 159 -26.83 14.58 4.57
N TYR A 160 -27.04 15.81 5.05
CA TYR A 160 -26.17 16.91 4.71
C TYR A 160 -24.84 16.80 5.44
N PRO A 161 -23.70 17.13 4.82
CA PRO A 161 -22.42 17.18 5.50
C PRO A 161 -22.43 18.25 6.60
N LEU A 162 -21.91 17.89 7.76
CA LEU A 162 -21.79 18.75 8.93
C LEU A 162 -20.33 18.91 9.33
N ALA A 163 -19.97 20.05 9.89
CA ALA A 163 -18.68 20.27 10.52
C ALA A 163 -18.86 20.77 11.96
N LYS A 164 -17.98 20.30 12.83
CA LYS A 164 -17.83 20.88 14.16
C LYS A 164 -16.80 22.00 14.04
N LYS A 165 -17.26 23.22 14.28
CA LYS A 165 -16.45 24.46 14.14
C LYS A 165 -16.40 25.23 15.43
N GLY A 166 -15.30 25.93 15.67
CA GLY A 166 -15.12 26.84 16.81
C GLY A 166 -13.76 26.68 17.48
N VAL A 167 -13.71 27.15 18.72
CA VAL A 167 -12.56 27.04 19.61
C VAL A 167 -12.91 26.13 20.79
N PRO A 168 -11.93 25.61 21.56
CA PRO A 168 -12.21 24.87 22.78
C PRO A 168 -13.26 25.63 23.65
N ASP A 169 -14.21 24.91 24.20
CA ASP A 169 -15.34 25.40 25.01
C ASP A 169 -16.45 26.16 24.27
N ASN A 170 -16.27 26.44 22.98
CA ASN A 170 -17.32 27.07 22.15
C ASN A 170 -17.36 26.43 20.75
N LEU A 171 -17.94 25.24 20.69
CA LEU A 171 -18.01 24.42 19.48
C LEU A 171 -19.46 24.29 19.01
N GLU A 172 -19.68 24.60 17.74
CA GLU A 172 -20.98 24.46 17.08
C GLU A 172 -20.93 23.41 15.97
N LEU A 173 -22.03 22.68 15.81
CA LEU A 173 -22.21 21.77 14.69
C LEU A 173 -22.97 22.50 13.57
N VAL A 174 -22.28 22.82 12.49
CA VAL A 174 -22.82 23.61 11.39
C VAL A 174 -22.93 22.79 10.11
N ARG A 175 -23.93 23.08 9.29
CA ARG A 175 -24.07 22.49 7.96
C ARG A 175 -23.07 23.13 7.00
N ILE A 176 -22.31 22.30 6.25
CA ILE A 176 -21.23 22.76 5.37
C ILE A 176 -21.46 22.42 3.88
N GLY A 177 -22.60 21.87 3.54
CA GLY A 177 -22.95 21.55 2.15
C GLY A 177 -24.44 21.61 1.89
N ASP A 178 -24.80 21.91 0.64
CA ASP A 178 -26.18 22.12 0.21
C ASP A 178 -26.86 20.86 -0.34
N LYS A 179 -26.11 19.79 -0.53
CA LYS A 179 -26.61 18.52 -1.07
C LYS A 179 -26.44 17.41 -0.04
N ARG A 180 -27.41 16.48 -0.03
CA ARG A 180 -27.26 15.25 0.74
C ARG A 180 -26.22 14.34 0.08
N LEU A 181 -25.44 13.64 0.91
CA LEU A 181 -24.41 12.72 0.43
C LEU A 181 -25.05 11.46 -0.16
N ALA A 182 -24.73 11.16 -1.41
CA ALA A 182 -25.15 9.93 -2.06
C ALA A 182 -24.13 8.79 -1.80
N ILE A 183 -24.58 7.52 -1.86
CA ILE A 183 -23.75 6.32 -1.68
C ILE A 183 -22.47 6.37 -2.51
N LYS A 184 -22.57 6.71 -3.80
CA LYS A 184 -21.39 6.78 -4.68
C LYS A 184 -20.35 7.78 -4.20
N SER A 185 -20.80 8.97 -3.78
CA SER A 185 -19.88 10.01 -3.26
C SER A 185 -19.21 9.57 -1.95
N PHE A 186 -19.91 8.78 -1.13
CA PHE A 186 -19.37 8.28 0.13
C PHE A 186 -18.33 7.16 -0.08
N HIS A 187 -18.60 6.23 -0.98
CA HIS A 187 -17.64 5.17 -1.33
C HIS A 187 -16.37 5.73 -1.97
N ASP A 188 -16.49 6.70 -2.87
CA ASP A 188 -15.34 7.37 -3.47
C ASP A 188 -14.54 8.17 -2.43
N LEU A 189 -15.22 8.84 -1.50
CA LEU A 189 -14.61 9.55 -0.37
C LEU A 189 -13.91 8.60 0.59
N SER A 190 -14.56 7.51 1.00
CA SER A 190 -13.98 6.56 1.96
C SER A 190 -12.78 5.81 1.37
N ARG A 191 -12.83 5.37 0.11
CA ARG A 191 -11.71 4.75 -0.59
C ARG A 191 -10.50 5.69 -0.71
N ARG A 192 -10.75 6.96 -1.04
CA ARG A 192 -9.68 7.97 -1.13
C ARG A 192 -9.13 8.34 0.24
N PHE A 193 -9.98 8.40 1.27
CA PHE A 193 -9.57 8.68 2.64
C PHE A 193 -8.71 7.55 3.20
N GLN A 194 -9.12 6.30 3.01
CA GLN A 194 -8.37 5.14 3.47
C GLN A 194 -6.99 5.07 2.82
N LYS A 195 -6.93 5.32 1.51
CA LYS A 195 -5.66 5.38 0.77
C LYS A 195 -4.75 6.52 1.26
N ASN A 196 -5.28 7.66 1.65
CA ASN A 196 -4.49 8.79 2.17
C ASN A 196 -4.09 8.61 3.63
N HIS A 197 -4.95 8.03 4.48
CA HIS A 197 -4.62 7.76 5.88
C HIS A 197 -3.49 6.76 6.00
N ASP A 198 -3.50 5.74 5.15
CA ASP A 198 -2.42 4.74 5.09
C ASP A 198 -1.10 5.35 4.59
N LEU A 199 -1.17 6.45 3.83
CA LEU A 199 -0.01 7.19 3.35
C LEU A 199 0.56 8.15 4.41
N GLN A 200 -0.31 8.80 5.20
CA GLN A 200 0.12 9.75 6.25
C GLN A 200 0.68 9.07 7.49
N ASN A 201 0.16 7.89 7.85
CA ASN A 201 0.68 7.11 8.99
C ASN A 201 2.01 6.40 8.69
N ARG A 202 2.53 6.53 7.48
CA ARG A 202 3.84 6.01 7.07
C ARG A 202 4.95 7.07 7.05
N ASP A 203 4.60 8.33 7.30
CA ASP A 203 5.53 9.46 7.36
C ASP A 203 5.87 9.89 8.83
N LEU A 204 5.41 9.11 9.84
CA LEU A 204 5.76 9.26 11.26
C LEU A 204 6.60 8.08 11.70
#